data_991b2248a37709896ba8770a4e7fdb79
#
_entry.id   991b2248a37709896ba8770a4e7fdb79
#
_cell.length_a   1.000
_cell.length_b   1.000
_cell.length_c   1.000
_cell.angle_alpha   90.00
_cell.angle_beta   90.00
_cell.angle_gamma   90.00
#
_symmetry.space_group_name_H-M   'P 1'
#
loop_
_entity.id
_entity.type
_entity.pdbx_description
1 polymer ?
#
loop_
_entity_poly.entity_id
_entity_poly.type
_entity_poly.pdbx_seq_one_letter_code
_entity_poly.pdbx_strand_id
1 'polypeptide(L)'
;MFTPESSWSVPDVFPQFSETETVAIDLETYDPHLMTCGPGWATGRGHVVGIGVAVKDWQGYFPIRHTGGGNLDETVVIRWLSNLLSSEKRDVIFHNALYDVGWLRREGIIVKGKILDTIVAAPLIDENRFSYSLDNLGDHYCDEKKDESLLQDAALAYGINPKSEMYKLPAKYVGPYGEQDAALTLKLWHKLKLEISDQNLDSILEMECKLIPLLLEMRWRGVRINENKAEEVSDKLSKEEQRIQVEIKRKYGSDVKLWANASLQAIFDKNDLWYPKTEKGMASFQRQWLESHEHELPQLIVRARKLNKARTTFIDKMIKEHCFNGRIHAEAHAMRNDRGGTVSGRFSYSNPNLQQVPARDPEIGQLIRSLFIPEDGCQWGVFDYSQQEPRLTVHYANQMQLTGAKEAVIEYTEKNADFHQIVADMANIPRKQAKTINLGLSYGMGKEKLIKELGVDDLEAENLFKQYHAKVPFIRALQDQCARVAMDRGYIRTFAGRRCRFDRWESRYEKTPPLPLQEARNKYGFSLKRSYTYKALNRLIQGSAADMTKLAMIDLWEEGIVPHLQVHDEVDISIENTEQANTVTRIMENCVKLAVPLLVDIELGTSWGETKEIKK
;
A
#
# COMPACT_ATOMS: atom_id res chain seq x y z
N MET A 1 42.67 -17.36 -11.36
CA MET A 1 41.61 -16.46 -10.93
C MET A 1 41.98 -16.01 -9.53
N PHE A 2 41.97 -14.71 -9.26
CA PHE A 2 42.16 -14.18 -7.91
C PHE A 2 40.91 -14.51 -7.11
N THR A 3 41.06 -15.22 -6.00
CA THR A 3 40.00 -15.49 -5.04
C THR A 3 40.27 -14.63 -3.81
N PRO A 4 39.36 -13.78 -3.34
CA PRO A 4 39.62 -12.94 -2.19
C PRO A 4 39.87 -13.79 -0.94
N GLU A 5 40.74 -13.28 -0.06
CA GLU A 5 41.01 -13.90 1.24
C GLU A 5 39.90 -13.52 2.23
N SER A 6 39.50 -14.44 3.10
CA SER A 6 38.56 -14.20 4.19
C SER A 6 39.10 -14.89 5.44
N SER A 7 39.21 -14.13 6.54
CA SER A 7 39.54 -14.66 7.87
C SER A 7 38.32 -15.10 8.66
N TRP A 8 37.13 -14.92 8.10
CA TRP A 8 35.87 -15.31 8.77
C TRP A 8 35.77 -16.83 8.88
N SER A 9 35.30 -17.31 10.01
CA SER A 9 35.01 -18.71 10.28
C SER A 9 33.58 -18.87 10.85
N VAL A 10 32.97 -20.02 10.60
CA VAL A 10 31.67 -20.34 11.19
C VAL A 10 31.72 -20.34 12.72
N PRO A 11 30.68 -19.93 13.42
CA PRO A 11 30.63 -20.00 14.87
C PRO A 11 30.82 -21.44 15.39
N ASP A 12 31.74 -21.62 16.29
CA ASP A 12 32.04 -22.93 16.92
C ASP A 12 31.04 -23.29 18.02
N VAL A 13 30.25 -22.32 18.51
CA VAL A 13 29.37 -22.45 19.67
C VAL A 13 28.00 -21.87 19.34
N PHE A 14 26.96 -22.50 19.82
CA PHE A 14 25.59 -21.98 19.83
C PHE A 14 25.35 -21.26 21.16
N PRO A 15 25.44 -19.93 21.20
CA PRO A 15 25.36 -19.20 22.47
C PRO A 15 23.96 -19.27 23.07
N GLN A 16 23.93 -19.22 24.40
CA GLN A 16 22.67 -19.10 25.14
C GLN A 16 22.52 -17.66 25.62
N PHE A 17 21.36 -17.09 25.39
CA PHE A 17 21.02 -15.74 25.79
C PHE A 17 19.89 -15.75 26.83
N SER A 18 19.83 -14.72 27.67
CA SER A 18 18.71 -14.51 28.58
C SER A 18 17.37 -14.55 27.86
N GLU A 19 16.32 -15.06 28.48
CA GLU A 19 14.96 -15.07 27.89
C GLU A 19 14.41 -13.68 27.53
N THR A 20 14.94 -12.63 28.15
CA THR A 20 14.56 -11.23 27.92
C THR A 20 15.56 -10.48 27.02
N GLU A 21 16.62 -11.15 26.57
CA GLU A 21 17.61 -10.53 25.68
C GLU A 21 16.96 -10.17 24.33
N THR A 22 17.08 -8.92 23.92
CA THR A 22 16.65 -8.48 22.59
C THR A 22 17.55 -9.06 21.52
N VAL A 23 16.95 -9.67 20.50
CA VAL A 23 17.67 -10.35 19.41
C VAL A 23 17.26 -9.73 18.08
N ALA A 24 18.23 -9.40 17.22
CA ALA A 24 17.98 -9.12 15.82
C ALA A 24 18.29 -10.35 14.97
N ILE A 25 17.41 -10.61 14.00
CA ILE A 25 17.51 -11.71 13.02
C ILE A 25 17.49 -11.12 11.62
N ASP A 26 18.36 -11.66 10.77
CA ASP A 26 18.40 -11.39 9.33
C ASP A 26 18.65 -12.70 8.60
N LEU A 27 17.90 -12.96 7.51
CA LEU A 27 17.98 -14.21 6.77
C LEU A 27 18.51 -14.01 5.36
N GLU A 28 19.58 -14.73 5.03
CA GLU A 28 20.02 -14.87 3.65
C GLU A 28 19.29 -16.02 2.98
N THR A 29 18.72 -15.74 1.80
CA THR A 29 17.79 -16.66 1.15
C THR A 29 18.07 -16.81 -0.34
N TYR A 30 17.66 -17.97 -0.88
CA TYR A 30 17.45 -18.16 -2.30
C TYR A 30 15.95 -18.11 -2.60
N ASP A 31 15.47 -17.03 -3.20
CA ASP A 31 14.06 -16.80 -3.51
C ASP A 31 13.86 -16.28 -4.95
N PRO A 32 14.01 -17.16 -5.96
CA PRO A 32 14.09 -16.74 -7.36
C PRO A 32 12.77 -16.24 -7.94
N HIS A 33 11.64 -16.48 -7.28
CA HIS A 33 10.30 -16.14 -7.77
C HIS A 33 9.57 -15.08 -6.96
N LEU A 34 10.26 -14.43 -6.00
CA LEU A 34 9.69 -13.43 -5.10
C LEU A 34 8.90 -12.34 -5.83
N MET A 35 9.42 -11.84 -6.96
CA MET A 35 8.83 -10.72 -7.71
C MET A 35 7.73 -11.15 -8.69
N THR A 36 7.55 -12.44 -8.91
CA THR A 36 6.55 -13.02 -9.83
C THR A 36 5.47 -13.77 -9.06
N CYS A 37 5.75 -14.99 -8.64
CA CYS A 37 4.77 -15.86 -7.97
C CYS A 37 4.58 -15.55 -6.47
N GLY A 38 5.36 -14.61 -5.91
CA GLY A 38 5.39 -14.32 -4.48
C GLY A 38 6.52 -15.05 -3.76
N PRO A 39 6.61 -14.90 -2.42
CA PRO A 39 7.74 -15.39 -1.65
C PRO A 39 7.79 -16.92 -1.61
N GLY A 40 9.00 -17.43 -1.63
CA GLY A 40 9.27 -18.86 -1.64
C GLY A 40 8.73 -19.60 -0.42
N TRP A 41 8.63 -18.93 0.71
CA TRP A 41 8.01 -19.49 1.91
C TRP A 41 6.51 -19.76 1.75
N ALA A 42 5.78 -18.99 0.95
CA ALA A 42 4.37 -19.24 0.63
C ALA A 42 4.21 -20.23 -0.53
N THR A 43 5.07 -20.14 -1.54
CA THR A 43 4.96 -20.94 -2.78
C THR A 43 5.70 -22.28 -2.72
N GLY A 44 6.49 -22.53 -1.71
CA GLY A 44 7.31 -23.75 -1.59
C GLY A 44 8.58 -23.72 -2.45
N ARG A 45 9.00 -22.57 -2.97
CA ARG A 45 10.15 -22.41 -3.87
C ARG A 45 11.26 -21.63 -3.18
N GLY A 46 12.49 -22.09 -3.31
CA GLY A 46 13.63 -21.47 -2.61
C GLY A 46 13.83 -22.02 -1.20
N HIS A 47 14.77 -21.42 -0.47
CA HIS A 47 15.16 -21.87 0.88
C HIS A 47 16.00 -20.79 1.60
N VAL A 48 16.10 -20.93 2.93
CA VAL A 48 17.04 -20.16 3.74
C VAL A 48 18.46 -20.67 3.49
N VAL A 49 19.39 -19.79 3.25
CA VAL A 49 20.81 -20.08 2.99
C VAL A 49 21.64 -19.98 4.27
N GLY A 50 21.34 -18.97 5.09
CA GLY A 50 21.99 -18.75 6.37
C GLY A 50 21.22 -17.73 7.21
N ILE A 51 21.63 -17.62 8.48
CA ILE A 51 20.92 -16.86 9.51
C ILE A 51 21.91 -15.95 10.23
N GLY A 52 21.74 -14.66 10.10
CA GLY A 52 22.41 -13.64 10.90
C GLY A 52 21.67 -13.45 12.22
N VAL A 53 22.40 -13.44 13.34
CA VAL A 53 21.86 -13.23 14.67
C VAL A 53 22.73 -12.22 15.42
N ALA A 54 22.11 -11.22 16.03
CA ALA A 54 22.84 -10.25 16.86
C ALA A 54 22.10 -10.00 18.17
N VAL A 55 22.89 -9.89 19.24
CA VAL A 55 22.50 -9.36 20.55
C VAL A 55 23.48 -8.25 20.93
N LYS A 56 23.26 -7.58 22.07
CA LYS A 56 23.99 -6.37 22.47
C LYS A 56 25.52 -6.40 22.23
N ASP A 57 26.21 -7.47 22.61
CA ASP A 57 27.68 -7.54 22.56
C ASP A 57 28.19 -8.75 21.76
N TRP A 58 27.29 -9.35 20.94
CA TRP A 58 27.63 -10.52 20.14
C TRP A 58 26.84 -10.56 18.84
N GLN A 59 27.48 -11.05 17.79
CA GLN A 59 26.87 -11.33 16.49
C GLN A 59 27.46 -12.61 15.88
N GLY A 60 26.69 -13.29 15.05
CA GLY A 60 27.13 -14.48 14.35
C GLY A 60 26.24 -14.79 13.15
N TYR A 61 26.85 -15.43 12.15
CA TYR A 61 26.14 -15.94 10.98
C TYR A 61 26.21 -17.47 10.97
N PHE A 62 25.08 -18.13 10.82
CA PHE A 62 24.92 -19.59 10.83
C PHE A 62 24.53 -20.07 9.41
N PRO A 63 25.52 -20.43 8.57
CA PRO A 63 25.27 -20.94 7.23
C PRO A 63 24.71 -22.36 7.28
N ILE A 64 23.67 -22.64 6.49
CA ILE A 64 23.03 -23.96 6.47
C ILE A 64 22.90 -24.56 5.07
N ARG A 65 22.76 -23.75 4.00
CA ARG A 65 22.52 -24.26 2.64
C ARG A 65 23.28 -23.50 1.56
N HIS A 66 24.54 -23.09 1.83
CA HIS A 66 25.44 -22.59 0.79
C HIS A 66 25.90 -23.72 -0.12
N THR A 67 25.70 -23.63 -1.42
CA THR A 67 26.18 -24.65 -2.37
C THR A 67 27.70 -24.61 -2.54
N GLY A 68 28.34 -23.49 -2.23
CA GLY A 68 29.80 -23.34 -2.18
C GLY A 68 30.46 -23.96 -0.95
N GLY A 69 29.69 -24.47 0.01
CA GLY A 69 30.18 -25.14 1.21
C GLY A 69 30.40 -24.22 2.42
N GLY A 70 30.94 -24.79 3.51
CA GLY A 70 31.14 -24.09 4.78
C GLY A 70 29.88 -24.04 5.66
N ASN A 71 28.93 -24.97 5.46
CA ASN A 71 27.70 -25.05 6.21
C ASN A 71 27.87 -25.77 7.56
N LEU A 72 27.06 -25.37 8.52
CA LEU A 72 26.80 -26.09 9.76
C LEU A 72 25.75 -27.19 9.57
N ASP A 73 25.56 -28.04 10.59
CA ASP A 73 24.44 -28.99 10.61
C ASP A 73 23.13 -28.23 10.71
N GLU A 74 22.34 -28.30 9.65
CA GLU A 74 21.06 -27.61 9.51
C GLU A 74 20.10 -27.93 10.66
N THR A 75 20.00 -29.20 11.05
CA THR A 75 19.07 -29.65 12.11
C THR A 75 19.45 -29.02 13.46
N VAL A 76 20.74 -28.90 13.73
CA VAL A 76 21.26 -28.29 14.96
C VAL A 76 20.97 -26.79 14.97
N VAL A 77 21.27 -26.10 13.87
CA VAL A 77 21.00 -24.64 13.74
C VAL A 77 19.51 -24.34 13.90
N ILE A 78 18.63 -25.03 13.17
CA ILE A 78 17.19 -24.82 13.23
C ILE A 78 16.64 -25.07 14.64
N ARG A 79 17.08 -26.14 15.29
CA ARG A 79 16.68 -26.44 16.67
C ARG A 79 17.11 -25.37 17.65
N TRP A 80 18.38 -24.91 17.55
CA TRP A 80 18.89 -23.84 18.39
C TRP A 80 18.10 -22.54 18.19
N LEU A 81 17.87 -22.15 16.96
CA LEU A 81 17.13 -20.93 16.63
C LEU A 81 15.65 -21.03 17.10
N SER A 82 15.01 -22.20 16.93
CA SER A 82 13.66 -22.44 17.43
C SER A 82 13.58 -22.28 18.95
N ASN A 83 14.55 -22.81 19.70
CA ASN A 83 14.65 -22.63 21.15
C ASN A 83 14.88 -21.15 21.51
N LEU A 84 15.77 -20.46 20.79
CA LEU A 84 16.03 -19.03 20.99
C LEU A 84 14.77 -18.20 20.83
N LEU A 85 13.95 -18.44 19.79
CA LEU A 85 12.76 -17.66 19.45
C LEU A 85 11.47 -18.13 20.17
N SER A 86 11.56 -19.16 21.04
CA SER A 86 10.42 -19.69 21.78
C SER A 86 10.02 -18.87 23.02
N SER A 87 10.81 -17.88 23.44
CA SER A 87 10.52 -17.04 24.60
C SER A 87 9.50 -15.95 24.25
N GLU A 88 8.36 -15.91 24.96
CA GLU A 88 7.35 -14.85 24.85
C GLU A 88 7.82 -13.49 25.41
N LYS A 89 8.88 -13.50 26.24
CA LYS A 89 9.43 -12.31 26.88
C LYS A 89 10.47 -11.59 26.01
N ARG A 90 10.84 -12.19 24.88
CA ARG A 90 11.90 -11.70 24.01
C ARG A 90 11.36 -10.72 22.98
N ASP A 91 12.00 -9.58 22.85
CA ASP A 91 11.84 -8.70 21.70
C ASP A 91 12.70 -9.25 20.54
N VAL A 92 12.10 -9.52 19.38
CA VAL A 92 12.78 -10.00 18.18
C VAL A 92 12.69 -8.91 17.10
N ILE A 93 13.85 -8.42 16.68
CA ILE A 93 14.00 -7.29 15.77
C ILE A 93 14.32 -7.78 14.36
N PHE A 94 13.67 -7.19 13.38
CA PHE A 94 13.90 -7.45 11.97
C PHE A 94 14.05 -6.13 11.19
N HIS A 95 14.56 -6.26 9.99
CA HIS A 95 14.45 -5.24 8.95
C HIS A 95 13.64 -5.81 7.78
N ASN A 96 12.33 -5.60 7.75
CA ASN A 96 11.31 -6.23 6.89
C ASN A 96 10.85 -7.60 7.40
N ALA A 97 10.34 -7.61 8.64
CA ALA A 97 9.90 -8.80 9.38
C ALA A 97 8.96 -9.73 8.58
N LEU A 98 8.10 -9.20 7.71
CA LEU A 98 7.20 -10.04 6.88
C LEU A 98 7.96 -11.05 6.03
N TYR A 99 9.17 -10.72 5.59
CA TYR A 99 9.99 -11.62 4.79
C TYR A 99 10.64 -12.71 5.65
N ASP A 100 11.34 -12.31 6.70
CA ASP A 100 12.12 -13.22 7.55
C ASP A 100 11.23 -14.14 8.38
N VAL A 101 10.17 -13.60 8.99
CA VAL A 101 9.21 -14.39 9.78
C VAL A 101 8.50 -15.42 8.90
N GLY A 102 8.24 -15.10 7.63
CA GLY A 102 7.71 -16.05 6.66
C GLY A 102 8.63 -17.24 6.44
N TRP A 103 9.92 -16.99 6.24
CA TRP A 103 10.93 -18.05 6.11
C TRP A 103 11.14 -18.84 7.40
N LEU A 104 11.19 -18.18 8.56
CA LEU A 104 11.24 -18.86 9.85
C LEU A 104 10.07 -19.84 10.03
N ARG A 105 8.85 -19.37 9.72
CA ARG A 105 7.66 -20.24 9.76
C ARG A 105 7.78 -21.42 8.78
N ARG A 106 8.35 -21.22 7.61
CA ARG A 106 8.58 -22.28 6.63
C ARG A 106 9.56 -23.34 7.14
N GLU A 107 10.57 -22.94 7.90
CA GLU A 107 11.50 -23.84 8.57
C GLU A 107 10.93 -24.47 9.87
N GLY A 108 9.64 -24.23 10.16
CA GLY A 108 8.98 -24.75 11.37
C GLY A 108 9.28 -23.97 12.65
N ILE A 109 9.86 -22.78 12.54
CA ILE A 109 10.21 -21.91 13.67
C ILE A 109 9.10 -20.89 13.90
N ILE A 110 8.60 -20.83 15.13
CA ILE A 110 7.57 -19.86 15.55
C ILE A 110 8.23 -18.81 16.45
N VAL A 111 8.14 -17.55 16.04
CA VAL A 111 8.54 -16.42 16.87
C VAL A 111 7.43 -16.17 17.88
N LYS A 112 7.65 -16.49 19.15
CA LYS A 112 6.67 -16.29 20.23
C LYS A 112 6.75 -14.93 20.88
N GLY A 113 7.91 -14.32 20.85
CA GLY A 113 8.16 -13.00 21.38
C GLY A 113 7.57 -11.87 20.52
N LYS A 114 7.74 -10.66 20.98
CA LYS A 114 7.25 -9.47 20.26
C LYS A 114 8.07 -9.25 18.99
N ILE A 115 7.40 -9.26 17.85
CA ILE A 115 8.00 -8.94 16.55
C ILE A 115 8.05 -7.43 16.40
N LEU A 116 9.24 -6.89 16.20
CA LEU A 116 9.51 -5.47 16.00
C LEU A 116 10.27 -5.29 14.68
N ASP A 117 9.95 -4.20 13.96
CA ASP A 117 10.48 -4.01 12.62
C ASP A 117 10.98 -2.58 12.42
N THR A 118 12.24 -2.44 12.04
CA THR A 118 12.87 -1.15 11.77
C THR A 118 12.28 -0.47 10.53
N ILE A 119 11.78 -1.25 9.53
CA ILE A 119 11.11 -0.70 8.34
C ILE A 119 9.68 -0.22 8.64
N VAL A 120 9.13 -0.60 9.81
CA VAL A 120 7.88 -0.05 10.35
C VAL A 120 8.16 1.19 11.20
N ALA A 121 9.18 1.15 12.05
CA ALA A 121 9.52 2.25 12.95
C ALA A 121 10.02 3.50 12.21
N ALA A 122 10.91 3.34 11.22
CA ALA A 122 11.54 4.46 10.52
C ALA A 122 10.52 5.40 9.82
N PRO A 123 9.51 4.93 9.05
CA PRO A 123 8.52 5.82 8.43
C PRO A 123 7.51 6.42 9.44
N LEU A 124 7.35 5.87 10.65
CA LEU A 124 6.62 6.54 11.71
C LEU A 124 7.37 7.77 12.24
N ILE A 125 8.70 7.71 12.25
CA ILE A 125 9.58 8.83 12.64
C ILE A 125 9.63 9.87 11.52
N ASP A 126 9.76 9.45 10.25
CA ASP A 126 9.81 10.33 9.08
C ASP A 126 9.28 9.63 7.83
N GLU A 127 8.01 9.90 7.49
CA GLU A 127 7.32 9.35 6.32
C GLU A 127 7.76 9.99 5.00
N ASN A 128 8.58 11.04 5.04
CA ASN A 128 9.01 11.78 3.85
C ASN A 128 10.41 11.39 3.34
N ARG A 129 11.07 10.42 3.99
CA ARG A 129 12.38 9.93 3.54
C ARG A 129 12.32 9.34 2.14
N PHE A 130 13.43 9.46 1.43
CA PHE A 130 13.59 8.91 0.08
C PHE A 130 13.76 7.37 0.11
N SER A 131 14.52 6.84 1.07
CA SER A 131 14.78 5.42 1.22
C SER A 131 14.71 4.97 2.69
N TYR A 132 14.25 3.76 2.89
CA TYR A 132 14.17 3.04 4.16
C TYR A 132 15.02 1.76 4.15
N SER A 133 15.95 1.60 3.19
CA SER A 133 16.87 0.47 3.19
C SER A 133 17.77 0.49 4.43
N LEU A 134 18.20 -0.68 4.88
CA LEU A 134 19.05 -0.83 6.05
C LEU A 134 20.33 0.01 5.94
N ASP A 135 20.95 0.04 4.75
CA ASP A 135 22.15 0.85 4.49
C ASP A 135 21.90 2.36 4.65
N ASN A 136 20.78 2.89 4.06
CA ASN A 136 20.44 4.30 4.18
C ASN A 136 20.03 4.72 5.60
N LEU A 137 19.35 3.84 6.33
CA LEU A 137 18.97 4.10 7.72
C LEU A 137 20.18 3.97 8.64
N GLY A 138 21.05 3.00 8.40
CA GLY A 138 22.32 2.81 9.12
C GLY A 138 23.26 4.01 8.99
N ASP A 139 23.47 4.49 7.75
CA ASP A 139 24.25 5.70 7.48
C ASP A 139 23.67 6.92 8.25
N HIS A 140 22.35 7.08 8.22
CA HIS A 140 21.70 8.25 8.81
C HIS A 140 21.65 8.24 10.35
N TYR A 141 21.27 7.11 10.95
CA TYR A 141 21.03 7.03 12.40
C TYR A 141 22.20 6.48 13.19
N CYS A 142 23.09 5.71 12.54
CA CYS A 142 24.18 5.01 13.21
C CYS A 142 25.57 5.47 12.75
N ASP A 143 25.66 6.35 11.75
CA ASP A 143 26.91 6.73 11.06
C ASP A 143 27.68 5.50 10.56
N GLU A 144 26.95 4.48 10.07
CA GLU A 144 27.50 3.19 9.66
C GLU A 144 26.89 2.75 8.33
N LYS A 145 27.77 2.42 7.38
CA LYS A 145 27.41 1.85 6.08
C LYS A 145 27.71 0.37 6.04
N LYS A 146 26.95 -0.35 5.26
CA LYS A 146 27.23 -1.77 5.00
C LYS A 146 28.53 -1.91 4.21
N ASP A 147 29.40 -2.83 4.64
CA ASP A 147 30.56 -3.22 3.87
C ASP A 147 30.26 -4.49 3.05
N GLU A 148 29.97 -4.30 1.79
CA GLU A 148 29.72 -5.38 0.83
C GLU A 148 30.96 -5.76 0.01
N SER A 149 32.14 -5.19 0.29
CA SER A 149 33.35 -5.32 -0.54
C SER A 149 33.79 -6.77 -0.73
N LEU A 150 33.88 -7.54 0.35
CA LEU A 150 34.26 -8.96 0.29
C LEU A 150 33.26 -9.80 -0.49
N LEU A 151 31.94 -9.55 -0.30
CA LEU A 151 30.86 -10.23 -1.01
C LEU A 151 30.91 -9.93 -2.52
N GLN A 152 31.13 -8.67 -2.88
CA GLN A 152 31.20 -8.24 -4.27
C GLN A 152 32.45 -8.79 -4.97
N ASP A 153 33.61 -8.75 -4.32
CA ASP A 153 34.85 -9.31 -4.86
C ASP A 153 34.78 -10.82 -5.04
N ALA A 154 34.16 -11.53 -4.09
CA ALA A 154 33.92 -12.97 -4.20
C ALA A 154 32.94 -13.26 -5.35
N ALA A 155 31.82 -12.53 -5.45
CA ALA A 155 30.86 -12.70 -6.52
C ALA A 155 31.49 -12.47 -7.90
N LEU A 156 32.34 -11.47 -8.04
CA LEU A 156 33.10 -11.20 -9.27
C LEU A 156 34.04 -12.38 -9.60
N ALA A 157 34.79 -12.89 -8.60
CA ALA A 157 35.70 -14.01 -8.79
C ALA A 157 35.00 -15.30 -9.19
N TYR A 158 33.76 -15.52 -8.70
CA TYR A 158 32.94 -16.69 -9.04
C TYR A 158 32.05 -16.46 -10.26
N GLY A 159 32.00 -15.26 -10.83
CA GLY A 159 31.20 -14.94 -12.02
C GLY A 159 29.70 -14.98 -11.77
N ILE A 160 29.24 -14.56 -10.60
CA ILE A 160 27.82 -14.60 -10.17
C ILE A 160 27.32 -13.21 -9.75
N ASN A 161 25.99 -13.08 -9.65
CA ASN A 161 25.40 -11.88 -9.09
C ASN A 161 25.42 -11.92 -7.55
N PRO A 162 25.99 -10.89 -6.85
CA PRO A 162 26.18 -10.92 -5.40
C PRO A 162 24.86 -10.95 -4.61
N LYS A 163 23.75 -10.47 -5.15
CA LYS A 163 22.44 -10.42 -4.45
C LYS A 163 21.55 -11.62 -4.75
N SER A 164 21.40 -11.99 -6.02
CA SER A 164 20.49 -13.07 -6.41
C SER A 164 21.12 -14.47 -6.37
N GLU A 165 22.47 -14.55 -6.32
CA GLU A 165 23.19 -15.81 -6.42
C GLU A 165 24.19 -16.04 -5.27
N MET A 166 24.12 -15.25 -4.17
CA MET A 166 25.05 -15.39 -3.04
C MET A 166 25.04 -16.79 -2.40
N TYR A 167 23.92 -17.52 -2.53
CA TYR A 167 23.83 -18.90 -2.06
C TYR A 167 24.85 -19.85 -2.73
N LYS A 168 25.41 -19.46 -3.88
CA LYS A 168 26.45 -20.22 -4.59
C LYS A 168 27.84 -20.02 -4.01
N LEU A 169 28.05 -18.96 -3.23
CA LEU A 169 29.34 -18.69 -2.61
C LEU A 169 29.58 -19.60 -1.40
N PRO A 170 30.86 -19.94 -1.12
CA PRO A 170 31.25 -20.45 0.19
C PRO A 170 30.84 -19.50 1.31
N ALA A 171 30.35 -20.06 2.42
CA ALA A 171 29.83 -19.30 3.56
C ALA A 171 30.80 -18.23 4.10
N LYS A 172 32.12 -18.46 4.02
CA LYS A 172 33.16 -17.53 4.47
C LYS A 172 33.14 -16.14 3.79
N TYR A 173 32.49 -16.02 2.62
CA TYR A 173 32.37 -14.76 1.91
C TYR A 173 31.05 -14.02 2.22
N VAL A 174 30.04 -14.76 2.68
CA VAL A 174 28.73 -14.22 3.03
C VAL A 174 28.60 -13.96 4.53
N GLY A 175 29.34 -14.72 5.36
CA GLY A 175 29.28 -14.62 6.83
C GLY A 175 29.47 -13.21 7.38
N PRO A 176 30.53 -12.47 7.02
CA PRO A 176 30.72 -11.09 7.51
C PRO A 176 29.54 -10.17 7.14
N TYR A 177 28.96 -10.35 5.96
CA TYR A 177 27.82 -9.58 5.49
C TYR A 177 26.55 -9.88 6.32
N GLY A 178 26.19 -11.17 6.50
CA GLY A 178 25.01 -11.54 7.28
C GLY A 178 25.13 -11.20 8.78
N GLU A 179 26.34 -11.26 9.36
CA GLU A 179 26.61 -10.76 10.72
C GLU A 179 26.38 -9.26 10.84
N GLN A 180 26.89 -8.50 9.88
CA GLN A 180 26.77 -7.05 9.86
C GLN A 180 25.31 -6.62 9.73
N ASP A 181 24.50 -7.29 8.89
CA ASP A 181 23.11 -6.94 8.67
C ASP A 181 22.28 -7.13 9.95
N ALA A 182 22.44 -8.23 10.65
CA ALA A 182 21.80 -8.45 11.95
C ALA A 182 22.26 -7.43 13.01
N ALA A 183 23.58 -7.16 13.10
CA ALA A 183 24.13 -6.21 14.06
C ALA A 183 23.67 -4.77 13.79
N LEU A 184 23.70 -4.35 12.53
CA LEU A 184 23.23 -3.02 12.12
C LEU A 184 21.73 -2.87 12.37
N THR A 185 20.92 -3.90 12.13
CA THR A 185 19.48 -3.93 12.43
C THR A 185 19.23 -3.71 13.91
N LEU A 186 19.97 -4.38 14.81
CA LEU A 186 19.87 -4.18 16.25
C LEU A 186 20.29 -2.77 16.68
N LYS A 187 21.42 -2.29 16.17
CA LYS A 187 21.93 -0.94 16.46
C LYS A 187 20.95 0.14 16.00
N LEU A 188 20.41 -0.01 14.80
CA LEU A 188 19.39 0.87 14.24
C LEU A 188 18.13 0.87 15.11
N TRP A 189 17.65 -0.30 15.53
CA TRP A 189 16.50 -0.39 16.41
C TRP A 189 16.67 0.42 17.70
N HIS A 190 17.82 0.33 18.35
CA HIS A 190 18.09 1.09 19.57
C HIS A 190 18.00 2.61 19.33
N LYS A 191 18.45 3.09 18.18
CA LYS A 191 18.31 4.52 17.80
C LYS A 191 16.86 4.90 17.52
N LEU A 192 16.17 4.10 16.68
CA LEU A 192 14.77 4.36 16.32
C LEU A 192 13.84 4.30 17.53
N LYS A 193 14.08 3.39 18.49
CA LYS A 193 13.29 3.27 19.72
C LYS A 193 13.32 4.56 20.55
N LEU A 194 14.46 5.21 20.64
CA LEU A 194 14.59 6.51 21.32
C LEU A 194 13.76 7.59 20.61
N GLU A 195 13.90 7.69 19.29
CA GLU A 195 13.13 8.65 18.48
C GLU A 195 11.60 8.41 18.56
N ILE A 196 11.17 7.14 18.57
CA ILE A 196 9.77 6.74 18.75
C ILE A 196 9.23 7.26 20.09
N SER A 197 9.95 7.02 21.18
CA SER A 197 9.53 7.47 22.52
C SER A 197 9.56 8.99 22.64
N ASP A 198 10.60 9.67 22.17
CA ASP A 198 10.70 11.14 22.18
C ASP A 198 9.57 11.81 21.40
N GLN A 199 9.10 11.17 20.34
CA GLN A 199 7.99 11.65 19.54
C GLN A 199 6.62 11.14 20.01
N ASN A 200 6.55 10.34 21.09
CA ASN A 200 5.32 9.70 21.59
C ASN A 200 4.61 8.88 20.50
N LEU A 201 5.34 8.00 19.81
CA LEU A 201 4.84 7.14 18.73
C LEU A 201 4.72 5.67 19.16
N ASP A 202 4.95 5.34 20.44
CA ASP A 202 4.96 3.97 20.95
C ASP A 202 3.66 3.21 20.65
N SER A 203 2.50 3.84 20.89
CA SER A 203 1.20 3.21 20.66
C SER A 203 0.92 2.91 19.19
N ILE A 204 1.32 3.82 18.29
CA ILE A 204 1.14 3.58 16.85
C ILE A 204 2.13 2.57 16.31
N LEU A 205 3.35 2.51 16.84
CA LEU A 205 4.31 1.46 16.53
C LEU A 205 3.79 0.08 16.97
N GLU A 206 3.22 0.00 18.18
CA GLU A 206 2.62 -1.24 18.67
C GLU A 206 1.49 -1.72 17.75
N MET A 207 0.59 -0.82 17.35
CA MET A 207 -0.49 -1.13 16.41
C MET A 207 0.06 -1.66 15.07
N GLU A 208 1.04 -0.99 14.48
CA GLU A 208 1.63 -1.42 13.21
C GLU A 208 2.37 -2.77 13.32
N CYS A 209 3.07 -3.02 14.43
CA CYS A 209 3.73 -4.31 14.65
C CYS A 209 2.72 -5.45 14.88
N LYS A 210 1.56 -5.20 15.50
CA LYS A 210 0.48 -6.19 15.65
C LYS A 210 -0.12 -6.64 14.31
N LEU A 211 0.01 -5.84 13.25
CA LEU A 211 -0.42 -6.23 11.91
C LEU A 211 0.50 -7.26 11.24
N ILE A 212 1.75 -7.38 11.65
CA ILE A 212 2.73 -8.25 10.97
C ILE A 212 2.26 -9.70 10.87
N PRO A 213 1.79 -10.37 11.94
CA PRO A 213 1.30 -11.74 11.87
C PRO A 213 0.09 -11.90 10.94
N LEU A 214 -0.84 -10.94 10.94
CA LEU A 214 -1.98 -10.94 10.05
C LEU A 214 -1.57 -10.81 8.58
N LEU A 215 -0.72 -9.83 8.26
CA LEU A 215 -0.25 -9.62 6.89
C LEU A 215 0.57 -10.80 6.36
N LEU A 216 1.33 -11.44 7.25
CA LEU A 216 2.01 -12.69 6.96
C LEU A 216 1.01 -13.80 6.59
N GLU A 217 -0.06 -13.97 7.38
CA GLU A 217 -1.08 -14.99 7.12
C GLU A 217 -1.85 -14.68 5.83
N MET A 218 -2.22 -13.43 5.59
CA MET A 218 -2.86 -13.02 4.33
C MET A 218 -2.00 -13.38 3.12
N ARG A 219 -0.70 -13.06 3.17
CA ARG A 219 0.24 -13.35 2.08
C ARG A 219 0.53 -14.85 1.97
N TRP A 220 0.58 -15.59 3.10
CA TRP A 220 0.76 -17.04 3.12
C TRP A 220 -0.38 -17.77 2.43
N ARG A 221 -1.63 -17.43 2.76
CA ARG A 221 -2.82 -17.97 2.13
C ARG A 221 -2.89 -17.57 0.66
N GLY A 222 -2.61 -16.30 0.36
CA GLY A 222 -2.85 -15.70 -0.94
C GLY A 222 -4.33 -15.61 -1.27
N VAL A 223 -4.65 -14.90 -2.36
CA VAL A 223 -6.03 -14.73 -2.85
C VAL A 223 -6.31 -15.75 -3.93
N ARG A 224 -7.43 -16.48 -3.83
CA ARG A 224 -7.80 -17.51 -4.79
C ARG A 224 -8.25 -16.92 -6.12
N ILE A 225 -7.81 -17.57 -7.21
CA ILE A 225 -8.13 -17.21 -8.59
C ILE A 225 -8.77 -18.40 -9.31
N ASN A 226 -9.83 -18.13 -10.04
CA ASN A 226 -10.38 -19.09 -11.00
C ASN A 226 -9.60 -19.01 -12.31
N GLU A 227 -8.54 -19.84 -12.42
CA GLU A 227 -7.62 -19.85 -13.56
C GLU A 227 -8.34 -20.22 -14.86
N ASN A 228 -9.29 -21.17 -14.84
CA ASN A 228 -10.07 -21.56 -16.01
C ASN A 228 -10.91 -20.39 -16.52
N LYS A 229 -11.62 -19.71 -15.61
CA LYS A 229 -12.40 -18.51 -15.96
C LYS A 229 -11.50 -17.38 -16.46
N ALA A 230 -10.27 -17.24 -15.94
CA ALA A 230 -9.30 -16.25 -16.42
C ALA A 230 -8.88 -16.51 -17.88
N GLU A 231 -8.66 -17.77 -18.27
CA GLU A 231 -8.39 -18.13 -19.66
C GLU A 231 -9.60 -17.85 -20.56
N GLU A 232 -10.80 -18.29 -20.17
CA GLU A 232 -12.04 -18.05 -20.92
C GLU A 232 -12.29 -16.56 -21.16
N VAL A 233 -12.10 -15.74 -20.11
CA VAL A 233 -12.27 -14.28 -20.18
C VAL A 233 -11.21 -13.64 -21.06
N SER A 234 -9.95 -14.06 -20.95
CA SER A 234 -8.86 -13.60 -21.82
C SER A 234 -9.17 -13.85 -23.29
N ASP A 235 -9.59 -15.06 -23.63
CA ASP A 235 -9.99 -15.46 -24.98
C ASP A 235 -11.17 -14.65 -25.51
N LYS A 236 -12.19 -14.46 -24.68
CA LYS A 236 -13.37 -13.65 -25.01
C LYS A 236 -12.97 -12.22 -25.36
N LEU A 237 -12.18 -11.57 -24.49
CA LEU A 237 -11.70 -10.21 -24.70
C LEU A 237 -10.83 -10.10 -25.96
N SER A 238 -9.96 -11.07 -26.23
CA SER A 238 -9.12 -11.13 -27.41
C SER A 238 -9.95 -11.23 -28.70
N LYS A 239 -10.94 -12.12 -28.73
CA LYS A 239 -11.84 -12.30 -29.88
C LYS A 239 -12.66 -11.04 -30.16
N GLU A 240 -13.15 -10.38 -29.13
CA GLU A 240 -13.92 -9.13 -29.28
C GLU A 240 -12.99 -7.97 -29.77
N GLU A 241 -11.79 -7.85 -29.21
CA GLU A 241 -10.77 -6.89 -29.68
C GLU A 241 -10.47 -7.08 -31.16
N GLN A 242 -10.22 -8.33 -31.58
CA GLN A 242 -9.93 -8.67 -32.98
C GLN A 242 -11.12 -8.33 -33.90
N ARG A 243 -12.37 -8.60 -33.48
CA ARG A 243 -13.56 -8.23 -34.24
C ARG A 243 -13.61 -6.73 -34.49
N ILE A 244 -13.34 -5.91 -33.47
CA ILE A 244 -13.31 -4.44 -33.60
C ILE A 244 -12.19 -4.01 -34.55
N GLN A 245 -11.00 -4.60 -34.46
CA GLN A 245 -9.89 -4.29 -35.35
C GLN A 245 -10.21 -4.63 -36.81
N VAL A 246 -10.85 -5.78 -37.06
CA VAL A 246 -11.35 -6.16 -38.39
C VAL A 246 -12.43 -5.19 -38.90
N GLU A 247 -13.32 -4.76 -38.04
CA GLU A 247 -14.35 -3.75 -38.35
C GLU A 247 -13.73 -2.41 -38.72
N ILE A 248 -12.75 -1.92 -37.95
CA ILE A 248 -12.01 -0.70 -38.26
C ILE A 248 -11.32 -0.82 -39.64
N LYS A 249 -10.65 -1.95 -39.90
CA LYS A 249 -10.01 -2.19 -41.19
C LYS A 249 -11.01 -2.18 -42.36
N ARG A 250 -12.15 -2.84 -42.19
CA ARG A 250 -13.21 -2.92 -43.20
C ARG A 250 -13.84 -1.55 -43.50
N LYS A 251 -14.16 -0.77 -42.44
CA LYS A 251 -14.87 0.52 -42.59
C LYS A 251 -13.92 1.66 -42.99
N TYR A 252 -12.72 1.68 -42.46
CA TYR A 252 -11.78 2.81 -42.58
C TYR A 252 -10.51 2.47 -43.39
N GLY A 253 -10.42 1.23 -43.90
CA GLY A 253 -9.44 0.81 -44.88
C GLY A 253 -7.98 0.75 -44.41
N SER A 254 -7.75 0.56 -43.09
CA SER A 254 -6.40 0.45 -42.52
C SER A 254 -6.36 -0.41 -41.26
N ASP A 255 -5.27 -1.16 -41.10
CA ASP A 255 -4.95 -1.81 -39.82
C ASP A 255 -4.47 -0.76 -38.81
N VAL A 256 -4.91 -0.89 -37.56
CA VAL A 256 -4.61 0.08 -36.51
C VAL A 256 -3.82 -0.56 -35.37
N LYS A 257 -2.64 -0.01 -35.08
CA LYS A 257 -1.92 -0.28 -33.85
C LYS A 257 -2.48 0.64 -32.76
N LEU A 258 -3.32 0.10 -31.87
CA LEU A 258 -4.14 0.84 -30.91
C LEU A 258 -3.38 1.86 -30.02
N TRP A 259 -2.11 1.59 -29.74
CA TRP A 259 -1.28 2.40 -28.82
C TRP A 259 -0.22 3.23 -29.53
N ALA A 260 -0.12 3.14 -30.87
CA ALA A 260 0.84 3.88 -31.66
C ALA A 260 0.19 5.14 -32.25
N ASN A 261 0.55 6.32 -31.75
CA ASN A 261 0.00 7.60 -32.24
C ASN A 261 0.17 7.78 -33.75
N ALA A 262 1.29 7.36 -34.34
CA ALA A 262 1.51 7.42 -35.78
C ALA A 262 0.50 6.57 -36.58
N SER A 263 0.13 5.39 -36.07
CA SER A 263 -0.88 4.52 -36.69
C SER A 263 -2.28 5.14 -36.62
N LEU A 264 -2.61 5.75 -35.46
CA LEU A 264 -3.88 6.46 -35.28
C LEU A 264 -3.93 7.72 -36.16
N GLN A 265 -2.84 8.49 -36.21
CA GLN A 265 -2.75 9.64 -37.07
C GLN A 265 -3.03 9.28 -38.53
N ALA A 266 -2.38 8.25 -39.06
CA ALA A 266 -2.56 7.82 -40.44
C ALA A 266 -4.02 7.46 -40.79
N ILE A 267 -4.76 6.78 -39.86
CA ILE A 267 -6.17 6.45 -40.14
C ILE A 267 -7.10 7.66 -40.00
N PHE A 268 -6.79 8.59 -39.07
CA PHE A 268 -7.56 9.83 -38.91
C PHE A 268 -7.35 10.75 -40.14
N ASP A 269 -6.10 10.93 -40.59
CA ASP A 269 -5.77 11.71 -41.80
C ASP A 269 -6.45 11.12 -43.05
N LYS A 270 -6.44 9.78 -43.19
CA LYS A 270 -7.08 9.08 -44.31
C LYS A 270 -8.60 9.27 -44.36
N ASN A 271 -9.23 9.52 -43.25
CA ASN A 271 -10.70 9.67 -43.14
C ASN A 271 -11.11 11.12 -42.88
N ASP A 272 -10.22 12.08 -43.09
CA ASP A 272 -10.44 13.52 -42.89
C ASP A 272 -10.97 13.88 -41.49
N LEU A 273 -10.52 13.15 -40.47
CA LEU A 273 -10.93 13.36 -39.08
C LEU A 273 -9.92 14.23 -38.35
N TRP A 274 -10.41 15.28 -37.73
CA TRP A 274 -9.57 16.18 -36.92
C TRP A 274 -9.14 15.48 -35.60
N TYR A 275 -7.94 15.82 -35.13
CA TYR A 275 -7.40 15.37 -33.83
C TYR A 275 -6.54 16.45 -33.18
N PRO A 276 -6.44 16.51 -31.84
CA PRO A 276 -5.61 17.48 -31.14
C PRO A 276 -4.12 17.19 -31.30
N LYS A 277 -3.33 18.24 -31.21
CA LYS A 277 -1.86 18.16 -31.19
C LYS A 277 -1.32 18.65 -29.86
N THR A 278 -0.21 18.10 -29.43
CA THR A 278 0.55 18.60 -28.27
C THR A 278 1.19 19.94 -28.59
N GLU A 279 1.69 20.67 -27.57
CA GLU A 279 2.44 21.92 -27.75
C GLU A 279 3.64 21.79 -28.72
N LYS A 280 4.20 20.58 -28.84
CA LYS A 280 5.29 20.24 -29.77
C LYS A 280 4.79 19.79 -31.14
N GLY A 281 3.51 19.97 -31.45
CA GLY A 281 2.91 19.64 -32.75
C GLY A 281 2.63 18.15 -33.03
N MET A 282 2.85 17.25 -32.05
CA MET A 282 2.62 15.81 -32.21
C MET A 282 1.15 15.46 -32.01
N ALA A 283 0.62 14.49 -32.79
CA ALA A 283 -0.73 13.99 -32.63
C ALA A 283 -0.98 13.45 -31.22
N SER A 284 -2.15 13.76 -30.65
CA SER A 284 -2.52 13.37 -29.29
C SER A 284 -3.87 12.67 -29.27
N PHE A 285 -3.88 11.37 -28.99
CA PHE A 285 -5.07 10.54 -28.90
C PHE A 285 -5.34 10.12 -27.45
N GLN A 286 -5.49 11.12 -26.57
CA GLN A 286 -5.79 10.89 -25.16
C GLN A 286 -7.18 10.32 -24.98
N ARG A 287 -7.35 9.47 -23.95
CA ARG A 287 -8.60 8.76 -23.66
C ARG A 287 -9.79 9.71 -23.56
N GLN A 288 -9.66 10.78 -22.76
CA GLN A 288 -10.76 11.73 -22.53
C GLN A 288 -11.26 12.37 -23.84
N TRP A 289 -10.35 12.74 -24.74
CA TRP A 289 -10.71 13.30 -26.03
C TRP A 289 -11.36 12.26 -26.95
N LEU A 290 -10.84 11.03 -27.02
CA LEU A 290 -11.44 9.95 -27.82
C LEU A 290 -12.85 9.61 -27.32
N GLU A 291 -13.07 9.59 -26.00
CA GLU A 291 -14.39 9.31 -25.38
C GLU A 291 -15.40 10.44 -25.64
N SER A 292 -14.96 11.69 -25.77
CA SER A 292 -15.85 12.83 -26.06
C SER A 292 -16.16 13.02 -27.55
N HIS A 293 -15.56 12.24 -28.44
CA HIS A 293 -15.71 12.40 -29.88
C HIS A 293 -16.94 11.63 -30.36
N GLU A 294 -17.83 12.27 -31.14
CA GLU A 294 -19.08 11.67 -31.62
C GLU A 294 -18.93 10.66 -32.76
N HIS A 295 -17.82 10.72 -33.50
CA HIS A 295 -17.58 9.83 -34.63
C HIS A 295 -17.31 8.38 -34.17
N GLU A 296 -17.77 7.39 -34.95
CA GLU A 296 -17.68 5.97 -34.61
C GLU A 296 -16.23 5.46 -34.48
N LEU A 297 -15.28 5.94 -35.30
CA LEU A 297 -13.89 5.46 -35.28
C LEU A 297 -13.19 5.68 -33.91
N PRO A 298 -13.20 6.87 -33.30
CA PRO A 298 -12.73 7.06 -31.93
C PRO A 298 -13.38 6.14 -30.91
N GLN A 299 -14.69 5.92 -31.00
CA GLN A 299 -15.42 5.03 -30.09
C GLN A 299 -14.96 3.56 -30.21
N LEU A 300 -14.75 3.07 -31.44
CA LEU A 300 -14.21 1.74 -31.70
C LEU A 300 -12.78 1.61 -31.15
N ILE A 301 -11.94 2.64 -31.30
CA ILE A 301 -10.57 2.66 -30.75
C ILE A 301 -10.61 2.64 -29.21
N VAL A 302 -11.47 3.42 -28.58
CA VAL A 302 -11.66 3.41 -27.11
C VAL A 302 -12.07 2.03 -26.62
N ARG A 303 -13.07 1.41 -27.28
CA ARG A 303 -13.55 0.07 -26.94
C ARG A 303 -12.43 -0.97 -27.09
N ALA A 304 -11.71 -0.98 -28.22
CA ALA A 304 -10.60 -1.90 -28.45
C ALA A 304 -9.47 -1.71 -27.44
N ARG A 305 -9.08 -0.45 -27.12
CA ARG A 305 -8.09 -0.15 -26.06
C ARG A 305 -8.53 -0.66 -24.68
N LYS A 306 -9.83 -0.50 -24.35
CA LYS A 306 -10.40 -0.96 -23.10
C LYS A 306 -10.29 -2.48 -22.96
N LEU A 307 -10.68 -3.23 -23.98
CA LEU A 307 -10.58 -4.70 -24.01
C LEU A 307 -9.12 -5.17 -23.97
N ASN A 308 -8.26 -4.55 -24.78
CA ASN A 308 -6.82 -4.86 -24.81
C ASN A 308 -6.18 -4.65 -23.44
N LYS A 309 -6.42 -3.49 -22.80
CA LYS A 309 -5.90 -3.21 -21.46
C LYS A 309 -6.44 -4.18 -20.42
N ALA A 310 -7.73 -4.52 -20.47
CA ALA A 310 -8.34 -5.49 -19.57
C ALA A 310 -7.63 -6.84 -19.66
N ARG A 311 -7.38 -7.33 -20.83
CA ARG A 311 -6.66 -8.59 -21.08
C ARG A 311 -5.19 -8.50 -20.70
N THR A 312 -4.43 -7.60 -21.33
CA THR A 312 -2.97 -7.60 -21.22
C THR A 312 -2.46 -7.11 -19.86
N THR A 313 -3.14 -6.13 -19.24
CA THR A 313 -2.69 -5.56 -17.97
C THR A 313 -3.24 -6.32 -16.76
N PHE A 314 -4.54 -6.64 -16.76
CA PHE A 314 -5.15 -7.24 -15.57
C PHE A 314 -5.15 -8.78 -15.63
N ILE A 315 -5.47 -9.39 -16.77
CA ILE A 315 -5.48 -10.86 -16.82
C ILE A 315 -4.07 -11.40 -17.02
N ASP A 316 -3.40 -11.04 -18.12
CA ASP A 316 -2.14 -11.67 -18.47
C ASP A 316 -1.03 -11.28 -17.47
N LYS A 317 -0.79 -9.98 -17.23
CA LYS A 317 0.29 -9.52 -16.35
C LYS A 317 -0.04 -9.61 -14.87
N MET A 318 -1.22 -9.11 -14.44
CA MET A 318 -1.52 -9.03 -13.00
C MET A 318 -1.95 -10.39 -12.43
N ILE A 319 -2.79 -11.15 -13.17
CA ILE A 319 -3.31 -12.42 -12.67
C ILE A 319 -2.42 -13.57 -13.08
N LYS A 320 -2.24 -13.84 -14.38
CA LYS A 320 -1.56 -15.06 -14.85
C LYS A 320 -0.07 -15.09 -14.49
N GLU A 321 0.66 -13.98 -14.61
CA GLU A 321 2.10 -13.93 -14.24
C GLU A 321 2.33 -14.12 -12.74
N HIS A 322 1.36 -13.71 -11.91
CA HIS A 322 1.49 -13.77 -10.45
C HIS A 322 0.73 -14.94 -9.80
N CYS A 323 -0.13 -15.63 -10.55
CA CYS A 323 -0.87 -16.77 -10.03
C CYS A 323 0.04 -18.00 -9.93
N PHE A 324 0.03 -18.61 -8.76
CA PHE A 324 0.72 -19.87 -8.51
C PHE A 324 -0.23 -20.81 -7.77
N ASN A 325 -0.48 -22.00 -8.37
CA ASN A 325 -1.41 -22.99 -7.84
C ASN A 325 -2.79 -22.39 -7.48
N GLY A 326 -3.34 -21.56 -8.37
CA GLY A 326 -4.66 -20.95 -8.19
C GLY A 326 -4.69 -19.80 -7.16
N ARG A 327 -3.53 -19.24 -6.75
CA ARG A 327 -3.46 -18.15 -5.75
C ARG A 327 -2.46 -17.07 -6.14
N ILE A 328 -2.75 -15.84 -5.72
CA ILE A 328 -1.85 -14.69 -5.83
C ILE A 328 -1.38 -14.31 -4.43
N HIS A 329 -0.06 -14.30 -4.20
CA HIS A 329 0.59 -13.97 -2.93
C HIS A 329 1.15 -12.54 -2.95
N ALA A 330 0.26 -11.55 -3.16
CA ALA A 330 0.64 -10.14 -3.26
C ALA A 330 1.24 -9.61 -1.96
N GLU A 331 2.13 -8.63 -2.07
CA GLU A 331 2.75 -7.97 -0.92
C GLU A 331 1.92 -6.76 -0.50
N ALA A 332 1.35 -6.80 0.71
CA ALA A 332 0.67 -5.68 1.34
C ALA A 332 1.65 -4.83 2.15
N HIS A 333 1.75 -3.55 1.83
CA HIS A 333 2.60 -2.58 2.52
C HIS A 333 1.76 -1.76 3.48
N ALA A 334 1.85 -2.02 4.77
CA ALA A 334 1.18 -1.23 5.80
C ALA A 334 1.82 0.15 5.99
N MET A 335 3.14 0.24 5.80
CA MET A 335 3.93 1.46 5.92
C MET A 335 4.67 1.75 4.62
N ARG A 336 5.05 3.02 4.43
CA ARG A 336 5.90 3.40 3.31
C ARG A 336 7.28 2.73 3.43
N ASN A 337 7.74 2.16 2.34
CA ASN A 337 9.07 1.59 2.19
C ASN A 337 9.58 1.81 0.75
N ASP A 338 10.73 1.26 0.39
CA ASP A 338 11.34 1.46 -0.94
C ASP A 338 10.58 0.72 -2.06
N ARG A 339 9.68 -0.23 -1.72
CA ARG A 339 8.87 -1.00 -2.68
C ARG A 339 7.43 -0.51 -2.81
N GLY A 340 6.92 0.24 -1.84
CA GLY A 340 5.53 0.68 -1.83
C GLY A 340 5.14 1.47 -0.59
N GLY A 341 3.86 1.40 -0.23
CA GLY A 341 3.29 2.11 0.90
C GLY A 341 2.95 3.57 0.60
N THR A 342 2.29 4.21 1.54
CA THR A 342 1.83 5.59 1.41
C THR A 342 2.28 6.44 2.60
N VAL A 343 2.42 7.74 2.40
CA VAL A 343 2.74 8.70 3.48
C VAL A 343 1.59 8.89 4.48
N SER A 344 0.37 8.48 4.13
CA SER A 344 -0.80 8.58 5.01
C SER A 344 -0.99 7.36 5.92
N GLY A 345 -0.22 6.28 5.73
CA GLY A 345 -0.42 5.01 6.41
C GLY A 345 -1.47 4.09 5.77
N ARG A 346 -2.09 4.50 4.65
CA ARG A 346 -2.95 3.59 3.88
C ARG A 346 -2.13 2.44 3.31
N PHE A 347 -2.75 1.26 3.24
CA PHE A 347 -2.15 0.12 2.55
C PHE A 347 -1.89 0.43 1.07
N SER A 348 -0.86 -0.18 0.54
CA SER A 348 -0.68 -0.37 -0.89
C SER A 348 -0.23 -1.81 -1.16
N TYR A 349 -0.33 -2.23 -2.41
CA TYR A 349 0.09 -3.58 -2.81
C TYR A 349 1.13 -3.52 -3.92
N SER A 350 2.00 -4.53 -3.94
CA SER A 350 2.92 -4.79 -5.04
C SER A 350 3.00 -6.29 -5.34
N ASN A 351 3.47 -6.63 -6.50
CA ASN A 351 3.72 -8.00 -6.94
C ASN A 351 2.52 -8.97 -6.78
N PRO A 352 1.31 -8.63 -7.32
CA PRO A 352 0.92 -7.42 -8.05
C PRO A 352 0.18 -6.39 -7.18
N ASN A 353 -0.06 -5.18 -7.72
CA ASN A 353 -0.89 -4.19 -7.03
C ASN A 353 -2.39 -4.48 -7.21
N LEU A 354 -2.97 -5.26 -6.31
CA LEU A 354 -4.37 -5.67 -6.35
C LEU A 354 -5.38 -4.53 -6.14
N GLN A 355 -4.97 -3.39 -5.58
CA GLN A 355 -5.83 -2.20 -5.47
C GLN A 355 -6.08 -1.52 -6.82
N GLN A 356 -5.34 -1.89 -7.87
CA GLN A 356 -5.57 -1.39 -9.23
C GLN A 356 -6.60 -2.20 -10.02
N VAL A 357 -7.12 -3.29 -9.49
CA VAL A 357 -8.21 -4.06 -10.12
C VAL A 357 -9.40 -3.12 -10.36
N PRO A 358 -9.90 -3.00 -11.61
CA PRO A 358 -10.88 -1.98 -11.95
C PRO A 358 -12.21 -2.20 -11.20
N ALA A 359 -12.73 -1.13 -10.61
CA ALA A 359 -14.01 -1.13 -9.89
C ALA A 359 -15.08 -0.29 -10.58
N ARG A 360 -14.66 0.81 -11.25
CA ARG A 360 -15.60 1.83 -11.76
C ARG A 360 -16.28 1.45 -13.07
N ASP A 361 -15.69 0.53 -13.82
CA ASP A 361 -16.27 0.07 -15.08
C ASP A 361 -17.23 -1.11 -14.80
N PRO A 362 -18.53 -0.95 -15.06
CA PRO A 362 -19.51 -1.96 -14.68
C PRO A 362 -19.35 -3.28 -15.44
N GLU A 363 -18.76 -3.26 -16.62
CA GLU A 363 -18.53 -4.45 -17.44
C GLU A 363 -17.17 -5.08 -17.14
N ILE A 364 -16.10 -4.33 -17.40
CA ILE A 364 -14.73 -4.85 -17.26
C ILE A 364 -14.36 -5.05 -15.79
N GLY A 365 -14.77 -4.14 -14.90
CA GLY A 365 -14.52 -4.23 -13.47
C GLY A 365 -15.15 -5.49 -12.89
N GLN A 366 -16.41 -5.71 -13.13
CA GLN A 366 -17.12 -6.90 -12.68
C GLN A 366 -16.50 -8.18 -13.26
N LEU A 367 -16.15 -8.16 -14.56
CA LEU A 367 -15.56 -9.30 -15.24
C LEU A 367 -14.20 -9.69 -14.64
N ILE A 368 -13.30 -8.71 -14.39
CA ILE A 368 -11.99 -8.98 -13.79
C ILE A 368 -12.13 -9.38 -12.30
N ARG A 369 -12.96 -8.71 -11.54
CA ARG A 369 -13.22 -9.06 -10.14
C ARG A 369 -13.84 -10.45 -10.00
N SER A 370 -14.63 -10.92 -10.96
CA SER A 370 -15.22 -12.26 -10.92
C SER A 370 -14.20 -13.40 -11.04
N LEU A 371 -12.95 -13.09 -11.32
CA LEU A 371 -11.85 -14.07 -11.33
C LEU A 371 -11.33 -14.38 -9.91
N PHE A 372 -11.59 -13.49 -8.95
CA PHE A 372 -11.22 -13.66 -7.55
C PHE A 372 -12.38 -14.36 -6.81
N ILE A 373 -12.07 -15.53 -6.24
CA ILE A 373 -13.07 -16.42 -5.64
C ILE A 373 -12.78 -16.66 -4.14
N PRO A 374 -13.82 -16.94 -3.34
CA PRO A 374 -13.65 -17.26 -1.92
C PRO A 374 -12.98 -18.63 -1.70
N GLU A 375 -12.70 -18.96 -0.45
CA GLU A 375 -12.34 -20.31 -0.04
C GLU A 375 -13.49 -21.31 -0.29
N ASP A 376 -13.18 -22.60 -0.40
CA ASP A 376 -14.18 -23.63 -0.70
C ASP A 376 -15.28 -23.67 0.36
N GLY A 377 -16.51 -23.69 -0.07
CA GLY A 377 -17.69 -23.68 0.81
C GLY A 377 -18.08 -22.32 1.36
N CYS A 378 -17.32 -21.26 1.05
CA CYS A 378 -17.59 -19.89 1.49
C CYS A 378 -18.19 -19.01 0.40
N GLN A 379 -18.69 -17.85 0.80
CA GLN A 379 -19.05 -16.73 -0.07
C GLN A 379 -17.97 -15.65 0.02
N TRP A 380 -17.77 -14.90 -1.06
CA TRP A 380 -16.97 -13.67 -1.02
C TRP A 380 -17.77 -12.59 -0.32
N GLY A 381 -17.27 -12.10 0.81
CA GLY A 381 -17.85 -10.99 1.56
C GLY A 381 -17.03 -9.72 1.33
N VAL A 382 -17.73 -8.66 0.95
CA VAL A 382 -17.21 -7.29 0.85
C VAL A 382 -17.78 -6.50 2.02
N PHE A 383 -16.91 -5.90 2.83
CA PHE A 383 -17.27 -5.08 3.97
C PHE A 383 -16.69 -3.67 3.78
N ASP A 384 -17.52 -2.71 3.40
CA ASP A 384 -17.11 -1.35 3.06
C ASP A 384 -17.62 -0.34 4.10
N TYR A 385 -16.72 0.52 4.60
CA TYR A 385 -17.14 1.57 5.52
C TYR A 385 -17.99 2.63 4.84
N SER A 386 -19.24 2.73 5.27
CA SER A 386 -20.17 3.75 4.77
C SER A 386 -19.71 5.15 5.20
N GLN A 387 -19.31 5.98 4.24
CA GLN A 387 -18.89 7.37 4.47
C GLN A 387 -17.78 7.52 5.52
N GLN A 388 -16.74 6.70 5.48
CA GLN A 388 -15.65 6.68 6.46
C GLN A 388 -15.05 8.08 6.69
N GLU A 389 -14.60 8.75 5.66
CA GLU A 389 -13.94 10.06 5.75
C GLU A 389 -14.89 11.20 6.20
N PRO A 390 -16.14 11.30 5.71
CA PRO A 390 -17.12 12.24 6.25
C PRO A 390 -17.42 12.05 7.74
N ARG A 391 -17.57 10.82 8.22
CA ARG A 391 -17.80 10.52 9.65
C ARG A 391 -16.62 10.94 10.52
N LEU A 392 -15.38 10.68 10.07
CA LEU A 392 -14.17 11.15 10.72
C LEU A 392 -14.08 12.69 10.75
N THR A 393 -14.48 13.35 9.67
CA THR A 393 -14.53 14.82 9.60
C THR A 393 -15.48 15.39 10.63
N VAL A 394 -16.69 14.84 10.77
CA VAL A 394 -17.66 15.26 11.80
C VAL A 394 -17.14 14.96 13.21
N HIS A 395 -16.50 13.81 13.42
CA HIS A 395 -15.87 13.47 14.71
C HIS A 395 -14.86 14.53 15.14
N TYR A 396 -13.89 14.89 14.28
CA TYR A 396 -12.89 15.92 14.61
C TYR A 396 -13.50 17.31 14.78
N ALA A 397 -14.47 17.67 13.94
CA ALA A 397 -15.18 18.94 14.10
C ALA A 397 -15.91 19.02 15.44
N ASN A 398 -16.53 17.93 15.89
CA ASN A 398 -17.21 17.85 17.19
C ASN A 398 -16.22 17.90 18.36
N GLN A 399 -15.08 17.21 18.27
CA GLN A 399 -14.02 17.29 19.29
C GLN A 399 -13.50 18.72 19.47
N MET A 400 -13.42 19.50 18.39
CA MET A 400 -13.01 20.90 18.40
C MET A 400 -14.16 21.87 18.67
N GLN A 401 -15.36 21.36 18.94
CA GLN A 401 -16.57 22.15 19.23
C GLN A 401 -16.87 23.22 18.17
N LEU A 402 -16.66 22.90 16.90
CA LEU A 402 -16.89 23.81 15.79
C LEU A 402 -18.40 24.00 15.53
N THR A 403 -18.76 25.21 15.07
CA THR A 403 -20.16 25.57 14.76
C THR A 403 -20.76 24.61 13.71
N GLY A 404 -21.93 24.05 13.99
CA GLY A 404 -22.63 23.09 13.13
C GLY A 404 -22.17 21.63 13.29
N ALA A 405 -21.14 21.36 14.11
CA ALA A 405 -20.63 20.00 14.29
C ALA A 405 -21.57 19.13 15.14
N LYS A 406 -22.20 19.69 16.20
CA LYS A 406 -23.19 18.97 17.03
C LYS A 406 -24.41 18.58 16.24
N GLU A 407 -24.92 19.47 15.41
CA GLU A 407 -26.05 19.22 14.50
C GLU A 407 -25.70 18.11 13.51
N ALA A 408 -24.50 18.10 12.95
CA ALA A 408 -24.02 17.03 12.08
C ALA A 408 -23.93 15.68 12.82
N VAL A 409 -23.52 15.66 14.09
CA VAL A 409 -23.54 14.43 14.91
C VAL A 409 -24.96 13.89 15.05
N ILE A 410 -25.95 14.76 15.36
CA ILE A 410 -27.36 14.38 15.48
C ILE A 410 -27.89 13.81 14.14
N GLU A 411 -27.57 14.48 13.02
CA GLU A 411 -27.99 14.01 11.69
C GLU A 411 -27.46 12.58 11.40
N TYR A 412 -26.19 12.28 11.73
CA TYR A 412 -25.64 10.95 11.56
C TYR A 412 -26.20 9.92 12.55
N THR A 413 -26.47 10.31 13.80
CA THR A 413 -26.86 9.40 14.87
C THR A 413 -28.36 9.05 14.80
N GLU A 414 -29.22 10.06 14.56
CA GLU A 414 -30.66 9.90 14.63
C GLU A 414 -31.32 9.70 13.27
N LYS A 415 -30.74 10.28 12.19
CA LYS A 415 -31.35 10.29 10.86
C LYS A 415 -30.59 9.47 9.83
N ASN A 416 -29.45 8.89 10.22
CA ASN A 416 -28.54 8.17 9.31
C ASN A 416 -28.23 8.99 8.04
N ALA A 417 -27.88 10.26 8.20
CA ALA A 417 -27.75 11.22 7.11
C ALA A 417 -26.70 10.79 6.08
N ASP A 418 -27.04 10.98 4.82
CA ASP A 418 -26.11 10.83 3.70
C ASP A 418 -25.66 12.21 3.20
N PHE A 419 -24.48 12.66 3.62
CA PHE A 419 -23.94 13.95 3.19
C PHE A 419 -23.68 14.04 1.68
N HIS A 420 -23.49 12.92 1.00
CA HIS A 420 -23.37 12.93 -0.47
C HIS A 420 -24.74 13.17 -1.11
N GLN A 421 -25.83 12.63 -0.51
CA GLN A 421 -27.18 12.90 -0.97
C GLN A 421 -27.58 14.35 -0.71
N ILE A 422 -27.22 14.92 0.44
CA ILE A 422 -27.47 16.34 0.73
C ILE A 422 -26.83 17.24 -0.34
N VAL A 423 -25.59 16.95 -0.75
CA VAL A 423 -24.92 17.70 -1.83
C VAL A 423 -25.57 17.43 -3.19
N ALA A 424 -26.03 16.21 -3.45
CA ALA A 424 -26.74 15.85 -4.66
C ALA A 424 -28.03 16.66 -4.82
N ASP A 425 -28.82 16.74 -3.75
CA ASP A 425 -30.09 17.48 -3.71
C ASP A 425 -29.87 19.00 -3.87
N MET A 426 -28.82 19.55 -3.22
CA MET A 426 -28.47 20.96 -3.33
C MET A 426 -28.06 21.37 -4.75
N ALA A 427 -27.31 20.53 -5.44
CA ALA A 427 -26.74 20.81 -6.75
C ALA A 427 -27.60 20.25 -7.90
N ASN A 428 -28.69 19.53 -7.60
CA ASN A 428 -29.53 18.81 -8.55
C ASN A 428 -28.72 17.90 -9.49
N ILE A 429 -27.81 17.10 -8.92
CA ILE A 429 -26.91 16.19 -9.62
C ILE A 429 -27.04 14.77 -9.09
N PRO A 430 -26.62 13.74 -9.86
CA PRO A 430 -26.58 12.37 -9.37
C PRO A 430 -25.69 12.22 -8.14
N ARG A 431 -26.11 11.43 -7.15
CA ARG A 431 -25.36 11.14 -5.91
C ARG A 431 -23.90 10.72 -6.16
N LYS A 432 -23.63 9.95 -7.23
CA LYS A 432 -22.28 9.54 -7.61
C LYS A 432 -21.37 10.74 -7.94
N GLN A 433 -21.91 11.74 -8.64
CA GLN A 433 -21.20 12.99 -8.94
C GLN A 433 -21.03 13.83 -7.67
N ALA A 434 -22.08 13.93 -6.87
CA ALA A 434 -22.06 14.62 -5.58
C ALA A 434 -21.02 14.05 -4.61
N LYS A 435 -20.78 12.72 -4.60
CA LYS A 435 -19.70 12.09 -3.82
C LYS A 435 -18.33 12.67 -4.17
N THR A 436 -18.02 12.82 -5.46
CA THR A 436 -16.74 13.38 -5.94
C THR A 436 -16.60 14.86 -5.55
N ILE A 437 -17.67 15.63 -5.68
CA ILE A 437 -17.69 17.06 -5.35
C ILE A 437 -17.57 17.27 -3.84
N ASN A 438 -18.34 16.55 -3.05
CA ASN A 438 -18.31 16.65 -1.59
C ASN A 438 -16.90 16.35 -1.05
N LEU A 439 -16.29 15.27 -1.50
CA LEU A 439 -14.90 14.95 -1.12
C LEU A 439 -13.94 16.05 -1.59
N GLY A 440 -14.12 16.56 -2.80
CA GLY A 440 -13.29 17.66 -3.32
C GLY A 440 -13.42 18.92 -2.47
N LEU A 441 -14.63 19.36 -2.14
CA LEU A 441 -14.90 20.53 -1.30
C LEU A 441 -14.39 20.35 0.14
N SER A 442 -14.58 19.15 0.71
CA SER A 442 -14.04 18.79 2.02
C SER A 442 -12.52 18.91 2.10
N TYR A 443 -11.83 18.71 0.97
CA TYR A 443 -10.36 18.81 0.87
C TYR A 443 -9.87 20.10 0.22
N GLY A 444 -10.73 21.14 0.16
CA GLY A 444 -10.32 22.47 -0.30
C GLY A 444 -10.34 22.66 -1.81
N MET A 445 -11.20 21.95 -2.52
CA MET A 445 -11.45 22.22 -3.94
C MET A 445 -11.91 23.68 -4.11
N GLY A 446 -11.19 24.44 -4.95
CA GLY A 446 -11.56 25.80 -5.29
C GLY A 446 -12.69 25.86 -6.33
N LYS A 447 -13.32 27.06 -6.42
CA LYS A 447 -14.44 27.33 -7.32
C LYS A 447 -14.13 26.99 -8.79
N GLU A 448 -12.95 27.32 -9.30
CA GLU A 448 -12.54 27.02 -10.69
C GLU A 448 -12.61 25.52 -11.04
N LYS A 449 -12.19 24.68 -10.08
CA LYS A 449 -12.25 23.23 -10.28
C LYS A 449 -13.69 22.72 -10.17
N LEU A 450 -14.50 23.32 -9.32
CA LEU A 450 -15.94 23.00 -9.21
C LEU A 450 -16.67 23.31 -10.51
N ILE A 451 -16.42 24.47 -11.14
CA ILE A 451 -16.94 24.85 -12.45
C ILE A 451 -16.61 23.77 -13.50
N LYS A 452 -15.35 23.37 -13.55
CA LYS A 452 -14.88 22.36 -14.51
C LYS A 452 -15.51 20.98 -14.31
N GLU A 453 -15.68 20.56 -13.06
CA GLU A 453 -16.23 19.24 -12.73
C GLU A 453 -17.77 19.18 -12.96
N LEU A 454 -18.48 20.29 -12.75
CA LEU A 454 -19.93 20.37 -12.90
C LEU A 454 -20.36 20.85 -14.31
N GLY A 455 -19.49 21.56 -15.02
CA GLY A 455 -19.87 22.21 -16.29
C GLY A 455 -20.83 23.39 -16.12
N VAL A 456 -20.86 24.02 -14.94
CA VAL A 456 -21.73 25.14 -14.59
C VAL A 456 -21.02 26.48 -14.80
N ASP A 457 -21.77 27.59 -14.80
CA ASP A 457 -21.18 28.93 -14.88
C ASP A 457 -20.61 29.43 -13.53
N ASP A 458 -19.94 30.57 -13.56
CA ASP A 458 -19.27 31.15 -12.39
C ASP A 458 -20.25 31.54 -11.26
N LEU A 459 -21.42 32.03 -11.61
CA LEU A 459 -22.47 32.44 -10.66
C LEU A 459 -23.12 31.24 -9.97
N GLU A 460 -23.41 30.22 -10.73
CA GLU A 460 -23.98 28.97 -10.25
C GLU A 460 -23.00 28.24 -9.33
N ALA A 461 -21.72 28.16 -9.74
CA ALA A 461 -20.65 27.60 -8.90
C ALA A 461 -20.48 28.37 -7.58
N GLU A 462 -20.54 29.70 -7.62
CA GLU A 462 -20.44 30.54 -6.42
C GLU A 462 -21.61 30.33 -5.46
N ASN A 463 -22.83 30.21 -5.99
CA ASN A 463 -24.04 29.91 -5.20
C ASN A 463 -23.95 28.53 -4.54
N LEU A 464 -23.56 27.50 -5.30
CA LEU A 464 -23.36 26.15 -4.76
C LEU A 464 -22.28 26.12 -3.67
N PHE A 465 -21.19 26.84 -3.89
CA PHE A 465 -20.10 26.96 -2.92
C PHE A 465 -20.56 27.62 -1.61
N LYS A 466 -21.33 28.71 -1.70
CA LYS A 466 -21.93 29.40 -0.54
C LYS A 466 -22.93 28.51 0.20
N GLN A 467 -23.83 27.85 -0.53
CA GLN A 467 -24.82 26.92 0.06
C GLN A 467 -24.14 25.75 0.77
N TYR A 468 -23.13 25.15 0.16
CA TYR A 468 -22.36 24.08 0.78
C TYR A 468 -21.74 24.51 2.11
N HIS A 469 -21.02 25.63 2.13
CA HIS A 469 -20.37 26.13 3.36
C HIS A 469 -21.39 26.64 4.39
N ALA A 470 -22.56 27.08 3.99
CA ALA A 470 -23.64 27.41 4.93
C ALA A 470 -24.23 26.14 5.58
N LYS A 471 -24.34 25.04 4.83
CA LYS A 471 -24.87 23.75 5.34
C LYS A 471 -23.88 23.01 6.22
N VAL A 472 -22.58 23.08 5.90
CA VAL A 472 -21.49 22.40 6.64
C VAL A 472 -20.36 23.37 7.04
N PRO A 473 -20.65 24.36 7.90
CA PRO A 473 -19.73 25.45 8.23
C PRO A 473 -18.45 24.95 8.93
N PHE A 474 -18.53 23.84 9.64
CA PHE A 474 -17.40 23.24 10.36
C PHE A 474 -16.27 22.77 9.45
N ILE A 475 -16.53 22.45 8.17
CA ILE A 475 -15.49 21.93 7.26
C ILE A 475 -14.39 22.98 7.04
N ARG A 476 -14.77 24.22 6.72
CA ARG A 476 -13.81 25.30 6.50
C ARG A 476 -13.07 25.65 7.78
N ALA A 477 -13.79 25.73 8.90
CA ALA A 477 -13.19 26.00 10.21
C ALA A 477 -12.18 24.90 10.60
N LEU A 478 -12.49 23.63 10.31
CA LEU A 478 -11.59 22.50 10.55
C LEU A 478 -10.36 22.56 9.63
N GLN A 479 -10.53 22.90 8.34
CA GLN A 479 -9.43 23.10 7.40
C GLN A 479 -8.45 24.17 7.91
N ASP A 480 -8.97 25.33 8.29
CA ASP A 480 -8.17 26.46 8.79
C ASP A 480 -7.45 26.10 10.10
N GLN A 481 -8.12 25.36 10.99
CA GLN A 481 -7.52 24.90 12.24
C GLN A 481 -6.40 23.87 12.00
N CYS A 482 -6.64 22.88 11.13
CA CYS A 482 -5.62 21.89 10.76
C CYS A 482 -4.40 22.56 10.09
N ALA A 483 -4.65 23.52 9.19
CA ALA A 483 -3.57 24.25 8.52
C ALA A 483 -2.74 25.08 9.51
N ARG A 484 -3.37 25.74 10.51
CA ARG A 484 -2.66 26.43 11.59
C ARG A 484 -1.81 25.49 12.43
N VAL A 485 -2.39 24.38 12.89
CA VAL A 485 -1.64 23.37 13.66
C VAL A 485 -0.43 22.83 12.87
N ALA A 486 -0.63 22.54 11.58
CA ALA A 486 0.46 22.09 10.69
C ALA A 486 1.54 23.19 10.51
N MET A 487 1.14 24.45 10.41
CA MET A 487 2.06 25.60 10.32
C MET A 487 2.90 25.74 11.58
N ASP A 488 2.24 25.72 12.74
CA ASP A 488 2.88 26.00 14.03
C ASP A 488 3.73 24.83 14.52
N ARG A 489 3.16 23.62 14.57
CA ARG A 489 3.84 22.44 15.10
C ARG A 489 4.71 21.70 14.09
N GLY A 490 4.45 21.87 12.78
CA GLY A 490 5.13 21.16 11.71
C GLY A 490 4.55 19.76 11.44
N TYR A 491 3.53 19.34 12.15
CA TYR A 491 2.83 18.07 11.92
C TYR A 491 1.37 18.15 12.37
N ILE A 492 0.58 17.21 11.86
CA ILE A 492 -0.74 16.89 12.38
C ILE A 492 -0.74 15.45 12.90
N ARG A 493 -1.61 15.12 13.85
CA ARG A 493 -1.63 13.81 14.50
C ARG A 493 -3.02 13.20 14.42
N THR A 494 -3.10 11.92 13.99
CA THR A 494 -4.34 11.13 13.98
C THR A 494 -4.74 10.75 15.41
N PHE A 495 -5.97 10.26 15.60
CA PHE A 495 -6.44 9.76 16.90
C PHE A 495 -5.60 8.58 17.42
N ALA A 496 -5.05 7.74 16.53
CA ALA A 496 -4.19 6.61 16.90
C ALA A 496 -2.75 7.02 17.21
N GLY A 497 -2.39 8.28 16.94
CA GLY A 497 -1.06 8.81 17.28
C GLY A 497 -0.11 8.98 16.10
N ARG A 498 -0.49 8.57 14.89
CA ARG A 498 0.33 8.75 13.68
C ARG A 498 0.57 10.23 13.43
N ARG A 499 1.83 10.61 13.16
CA ARG A 499 2.19 11.95 12.72
C ARG A 499 2.25 12.03 11.20
N CYS A 500 1.74 13.13 10.65
CA CYS A 500 1.92 13.52 9.26
C CYS A 500 2.64 14.87 9.24
N ARG A 501 3.87 14.90 8.72
CA ARG A 501 4.78 16.04 8.86
C ARG A 501 4.72 16.98 7.67
N PHE A 502 5.04 18.27 7.93
CA PHE A 502 5.13 19.38 6.96
C PHE A 502 6.51 20.03 7.12
N ASP A 503 7.54 19.36 6.63
CA ASP A 503 8.96 19.69 6.81
C ASP A 503 9.57 20.39 5.60
N ARG A 504 8.76 20.73 4.58
CA ARG A 504 9.19 21.52 3.45
C ARG A 504 8.82 22.99 3.63
N TRP A 505 9.70 23.88 3.14
CA TRP A 505 9.58 25.30 3.31
C TRP A 505 9.67 26.05 1.99
N GLU A 506 8.92 27.14 1.86
CA GLU A 506 8.89 28.03 0.71
C GLU A 506 8.97 29.49 1.16
N SER A 507 9.28 30.41 0.24
CA SER A 507 9.24 31.85 0.53
C SER A 507 7.84 32.27 0.95
N ARG A 508 7.76 33.21 1.93
CA ARG A 508 6.48 33.77 2.37
C ARG A 508 5.88 34.73 1.34
N TYR A 509 6.70 35.35 0.52
CA TYR A 509 6.30 36.44 -0.38
C TYR A 509 6.23 35.99 -1.84
N GLU A 510 6.97 34.97 -2.22
CA GLU A 510 7.05 34.51 -3.60
C GLU A 510 6.68 33.03 -3.72
N LYS A 511 6.13 32.66 -4.87
CA LYS A 511 5.88 31.25 -5.16
C LYS A 511 7.20 30.55 -5.52
N THR A 512 7.75 29.79 -4.59
CA THR A 512 9.02 29.07 -4.77
C THR A 512 8.83 27.56 -4.59
N PRO A 513 9.70 26.73 -5.20
CA PRO A 513 9.69 25.29 -4.96
C PRO A 513 9.96 24.98 -3.48
N PRO A 514 9.22 24.06 -2.87
CA PRO A 514 9.42 23.67 -1.48
C PRO A 514 10.74 22.91 -1.26
N LEU A 515 11.53 23.34 -0.29
CA LEU A 515 12.84 22.78 0.06
C LEU A 515 12.90 22.39 1.54
N PRO A 516 13.85 21.52 1.95
CA PRO A 516 14.22 21.36 3.36
C PRO A 516 14.61 22.69 3.99
N LEU A 517 14.41 22.84 5.30
CA LEU A 517 14.57 24.13 5.99
C LEU A 517 15.91 24.82 5.73
N GLN A 518 17.02 24.06 5.82
CA GLN A 518 18.36 24.63 5.65
C GLN A 518 18.60 25.10 4.22
N GLU A 519 18.19 24.31 3.24
CA GLU A 519 18.28 24.70 1.82
C GLU A 519 17.38 25.90 1.49
N ALA A 520 16.16 25.91 2.04
CA ALA A 520 15.23 27.03 1.88
C ALA A 520 15.80 28.33 2.49
N ARG A 521 16.43 28.25 3.67
CA ARG A 521 17.11 29.40 4.31
C ARG A 521 18.23 29.95 3.43
N ASN A 522 19.06 29.05 2.89
CA ASN A 522 20.18 29.42 2.03
C ASN A 522 19.71 30.06 0.73
N LYS A 523 18.59 29.59 0.15
CA LYS A 523 18.10 30.02 -1.17
C LYS A 523 17.11 31.17 -1.12
N TYR A 524 16.23 31.21 -0.10
CA TYR A 524 15.11 32.16 -0.01
C TYR A 524 15.22 33.13 1.17
N GLY A 525 16.26 32.99 2.00
CA GLY A 525 16.44 33.80 3.22
C GLY A 525 15.58 33.34 4.37
N PHE A 526 15.36 34.23 5.36
CA PHE A 526 14.70 33.87 6.62
C PHE A 526 13.17 33.99 6.61
N SER A 527 12.61 34.67 5.60
CA SER A 527 11.16 34.88 5.51
C SER A 527 10.46 33.68 4.86
N LEU A 528 10.36 32.61 5.64
CA LEU A 528 9.85 31.32 5.21
C LEU A 528 8.49 30.98 5.83
N LYS A 529 7.73 30.14 5.14
CA LYS A 529 6.55 29.46 5.66
C LYS A 529 6.61 27.97 5.31
N ARG A 530 5.95 27.12 6.11
CA ARG A 530 5.82 25.69 5.78
C ARG A 530 4.94 25.51 4.58
N SER A 531 5.36 24.66 3.66
CA SER A 531 4.64 24.32 2.43
C SER A 531 3.57 23.26 2.70
N TYR A 532 2.57 23.23 1.80
CA TYR A 532 1.54 22.18 1.77
C TYR A 532 0.62 22.09 2.99
N THR A 533 0.66 23.06 3.92
CA THR A 533 -0.16 23.02 5.14
C THR A 533 -1.68 23.01 4.86
N TYR A 534 -2.11 23.47 3.69
CA TYR A 534 -3.49 23.36 3.23
C TYR A 534 -3.94 21.89 3.03
N LYS A 535 -3.01 20.93 2.94
CA LYS A 535 -3.31 19.49 2.88
C LYS A 535 -3.51 18.85 4.25
N ALA A 536 -3.41 19.62 5.33
CA ALA A 536 -3.39 19.07 6.69
C ALA A 536 -4.67 18.30 7.04
N LEU A 537 -5.85 18.86 6.71
CA LEU A 537 -7.12 18.14 6.92
C LEU A 537 -7.16 16.83 6.15
N ASN A 538 -6.79 16.84 4.87
CA ASN A 538 -6.75 15.63 4.04
C ASN A 538 -5.84 14.56 4.66
N ARG A 539 -4.63 14.93 5.11
CA ARG A 539 -3.71 14.00 5.78
C ARG A 539 -4.25 13.47 7.11
N LEU A 540 -4.91 14.33 7.90
CA LEU A 540 -5.56 13.93 9.15
C LEU A 540 -6.63 12.87 8.90
N ILE A 541 -7.55 13.15 7.98
CA ILE A 541 -8.70 12.28 7.71
C ILE A 541 -8.25 10.97 7.06
N GLN A 542 -7.41 11.03 6.04
CA GLN A 542 -6.91 9.81 5.38
C GLN A 542 -6.03 8.95 6.29
N GLY A 543 -5.20 9.57 7.13
CA GLY A 543 -4.39 8.83 8.11
C GLY A 543 -5.27 8.19 9.17
N SER A 544 -6.27 8.89 9.68
CA SER A 544 -7.22 8.35 10.65
C SER A 544 -8.09 7.23 10.07
N ALA A 545 -8.50 7.35 8.80
CA ALA A 545 -9.20 6.29 8.09
C ALA A 545 -8.34 5.03 7.95
N ALA A 546 -7.06 5.20 7.61
CA ALA A 546 -6.11 4.10 7.55
C ALA A 546 -5.90 3.42 8.91
N ASP A 547 -5.72 4.21 9.98
CA ASP A 547 -5.54 3.69 11.34
C ASP A 547 -6.79 2.93 11.81
N MET A 548 -8.00 3.44 11.50
CA MET A 548 -9.26 2.77 11.82
C MET A 548 -9.39 1.42 11.14
N THR A 549 -9.12 1.35 9.82
CA THR A 549 -9.16 0.09 9.08
C THR A 549 -8.13 -0.92 9.62
N LYS A 550 -6.94 -0.46 10.01
CA LYS A 550 -5.90 -1.32 10.60
C LYS A 550 -6.30 -1.87 11.96
N LEU A 551 -6.93 -1.04 12.81
CA LEU A 551 -7.47 -1.51 14.09
C LEU A 551 -8.56 -2.56 13.88
N ALA A 552 -9.49 -2.33 12.95
CA ALA A 552 -10.49 -3.32 12.60
C ALA A 552 -9.87 -4.65 12.13
N MET A 553 -8.81 -4.58 11.31
CA MET A 553 -8.11 -5.79 10.84
C MET A 553 -7.39 -6.53 11.97
N ILE A 554 -6.84 -5.81 12.96
CA ILE A 554 -6.25 -6.42 14.16
C ILE A 554 -7.32 -7.13 14.97
N ASP A 555 -8.47 -6.47 15.22
CA ASP A 555 -9.57 -7.06 15.97
C ASP A 555 -10.16 -8.29 15.25
N LEU A 556 -10.23 -8.27 13.90
CA LEU A 556 -10.60 -9.44 13.09
C LEU A 556 -9.61 -10.59 13.27
N TRP A 557 -8.30 -10.29 13.27
CA TRP A 557 -7.25 -11.26 13.47
C TRP A 557 -7.31 -11.92 14.86
N GLU A 558 -7.58 -11.14 15.89
CA GLU A 558 -7.75 -11.64 17.28
C GLU A 558 -8.96 -12.59 17.42
N GLU A 559 -9.99 -12.43 16.57
CA GLU A 559 -11.14 -13.35 16.44
C GLU A 559 -10.89 -14.50 15.46
N GLY A 560 -9.67 -14.65 14.94
CA GLY A 560 -9.29 -15.72 14.00
C GLY A 560 -9.80 -15.51 12.57
N ILE A 561 -10.27 -14.33 12.22
CA ILE A 561 -10.76 -13.98 10.89
C ILE A 561 -9.64 -13.33 10.09
N VAL A 562 -9.31 -13.91 8.92
CA VAL A 562 -8.23 -13.43 8.05
C VAL A 562 -8.80 -12.91 6.75
N PRO A 563 -8.64 -11.60 6.45
CA PRO A 563 -9.02 -11.05 5.16
C PRO A 563 -8.20 -11.60 3.99
N HIS A 564 -8.78 -11.59 2.80
CA HIS A 564 -8.06 -11.82 1.55
C HIS A 564 -7.37 -10.57 1.06
N LEU A 565 -8.12 -9.45 1.09
CA LEU A 565 -7.71 -8.15 0.58
C LEU A 565 -8.20 -7.03 1.51
N GLN A 566 -7.50 -5.91 1.44
CA GLN A 566 -7.94 -4.62 1.92
C GLN A 566 -7.81 -3.62 0.77
N VAL A 567 -8.90 -3.01 0.33
CA VAL A 567 -8.94 -2.08 -0.80
C VAL A 567 -9.62 -0.78 -0.38
N HIS A 568 -8.84 0.27 -0.14
CA HIS A 568 -9.31 1.58 0.34
C HIS A 568 -9.99 1.52 1.73
N ASP A 569 -11.31 1.56 1.79
CA ASP A 569 -12.21 1.43 2.94
C ASP A 569 -12.92 0.07 3.01
N GLU A 570 -12.62 -0.82 2.05
CA GLU A 570 -13.19 -2.17 1.89
C GLU A 570 -12.26 -3.24 2.46
N VAL A 571 -12.84 -4.22 3.14
CA VAL A 571 -12.16 -5.45 3.60
C VAL A 571 -12.87 -6.65 3.02
N ASP A 572 -12.13 -7.49 2.31
CA ASP A 572 -12.66 -8.67 1.60
C ASP A 572 -12.33 -9.95 2.36
N ILE A 573 -13.33 -10.79 2.62
CA ILE A 573 -13.21 -11.99 3.48
C ILE A 573 -13.99 -13.15 2.88
N SER A 574 -13.51 -14.39 3.03
CA SER A 574 -14.35 -15.58 2.83
C SER A 574 -15.29 -15.76 4.00
N ILE A 575 -16.58 -15.78 3.74
CA ILE A 575 -17.66 -15.87 4.73
C ILE A 575 -18.35 -17.22 4.64
N GLU A 576 -18.31 -17.97 5.74
CA GLU A 576 -18.90 -19.29 5.86
C GLU A 576 -20.44 -19.22 6.06
N ASN A 577 -20.88 -18.23 6.83
CA ASN A 577 -22.29 -18.09 7.19
C ASN A 577 -22.63 -16.66 7.64
N THR A 578 -23.92 -16.40 7.82
CA THR A 578 -24.45 -15.08 8.22
C THR A 578 -23.95 -14.64 9.61
N GLU A 579 -23.71 -15.56 10.54
CA GLU A 579 -23.22 -15.23 11.88
C GLU A 579 -21.80 -14.64 11.82
N GLN A 580 -20.94 -15.23 11.00
CA GLN A 580 -19.60 -14.71 10.78
C GLN A 580 -19.65 -13.32 10.10
N ALA A 581 -20.53 -13.13 9.10
CA ALA A 581 -20.72 -11.82 8.48
C ALA A 581 -21.15 -10.75 9.49
N ASN A 582 -22.08 -11.10 10.39
CA ASN A 582 -22.51 -10.20 11.48
C ASN A 582 -21.37 -9.91 12.47
N THR A 583 -20.53 -10.89 12.76
CA THR A 583 -19.35 -10.72 13.62
C THR A 583 -18.34 -9.77 13.00
N VAL A 584 -18.01 -9.94 11.72
CA VAL A 584 -17.14 -9.01 10.97
C VAL A 584 -17.69 -7.59 11.03
N THR A 585 -18.98 -7.43 10.73
CA THR A 585 -19.64 -6.12 10.77
C THR A 585 -19.54 -5.48 12.14
N ARG A 586 -19.88 -6.22 13.20
CA ARG A 586 -19.83 -5.73 14.58
C ARG A 586 -18.42 -5.31 14.97
N ILE A 587 -17.39 -6.06 14.58
CA ILE A 587 -15.98 -5.72 14.85
C ILE A 587 -15.63 -4.41 14.13
N MET A 588 -15.87 -4.31 12.83
CA MET A 588 -15.55 -3.13 12.05
C MET A 588 -16.30 -1.87 12.53
N GLU A 589 -17.58 -2.01 12.91
CA GLU A 589 -18.40 -0.89 13.42
C GLU A 589 -17.99 -0.43 14.84
N ASN A 590 -17.22 -1.25 15.60
CA ASN A 590 -16.85 -0.95 16.99
C ASN A 590 -15.33 -0.84 17.23
N CYS A 591 -14.49 -1.00 16.23
CA CYS A 591 -13.03 -0.95 16.37
C CYS A 591 -12.51 0.39 16.92
N VAL A 592 -13.26 1.48 16.74
CA VAL A 592 -12.93 2.82 17.26
C VAL A 592 -14.20 3.52 17.71
N LYS A 593 -14.13 4.18 18.88
CA LYS A 593 -15.23 5.00 19.37
C LYS A 593 -15.17 6.41 18.80
N LEU A 594 -16.05 6.73 17.87
CA LEU A 594 -16.22 8.08 17.30
C LEU A 594 -17.43 8.81 17.93
N ALA A 595 -17.55 10.11 17.66
CA ALA A 595 -18.73 10.91 18.00
C ALA A 595 -19.97 10.53 17.17
N VAL A 596 -19.79 9.86 16.05
CA VAL A 596 -20.82 9.35 15.16
C VAL A 596 -20.68 7.85 15.00
N PRO A 597 -21.77 7.10 14.79
CA PRO A 597 -21.69 5.66 14.60
C PRO A 597 -20.88 5.32 13.34
N LEU A 598 -20.10 4.24 13.38
CA LEU A 598 -19.56 3.61 12.19
C LEU A 598 -20.59 2.66 11.59
N LEU A 599 -20.71 2.64 10.29
CA LEU A 599 -21.58 1.74 9.56
C LEU A 599 -20.79 1.03 8.48
N VAL A 600 -21.08 -0.24 8.28
CA VAL A 600 -20.44 -1.10 7.27
C VAL A 600 -21.52 -1.62 6.33
N ASP A 601 -21.35 -1.36 5.05
CA ASP A 601 -22.18 -1.94 3.98
C ASP A 601 -21.63 -3.34 3.65
N ILE A 602 -22.52 -4.31 3.45
CA ILE A 602 -22.17 -5.71 3.27
C ILE A 602 -22.65 -6.17 1.90
N GLU A 603 -21.76 -6.78 1.14
CA GLU A 603 -22.12 -7.52 -0.06
C GLU A 603 -21.62 -8.96 0.05
N LEU A 604 -22.44 -9.95 -0.33
CA LEU A 604 -22.04 -11.36 -0.41
C LEU A 604 -22.24 -11.89 -1.83
N GLY A 605 -21.36 -12.83 -2.24
CA GLY A 605 -21.46 -13.41 -3.57
C GLY A 605 -20.54 -14.60 -3.81
N THR A 606 -20.59 -15.11 -5.02
CA THR A 606 -19.78 -16.27 -5.47
C THR A 606 -18.36 -15.89 -5.85
N SER A 607 -18.13 -14.60 -6.06
CA SER A 607 -16.81 -14.02 -6.40
C SER A 607 -16.80 -12.54 -6.05
N TRP A 608 -15.66 -11.89 -6.07
CA TRP A 608 -15.56 -10.44 -5.84
C TRP A 608 -16.36 -9.59 -6.85
N GLY A 609 -16.56 -10.09 -8.07
CA GLY A 609 -17.33 -9.41 -9.11
C GLY A 609 -18.83 -9.75 -9.13
N GLU A 610 -19.27 -10.72 -8.35
CA GLU A 610 -20.63 -11.25 -8.37
C GLU A 610 -21.29 -11.17 -6.97
N THR A 611 -21.06 -10.04 -6.30
CA THR A 611 -21.63 -9.74 -4.98
C THR A 611 -22.97 -9.04 -5.08
N LYS A 612 -23.79 -9.17 -4.04
CA LYS A 612 -25.07 -8.47 -3.87
C LYS A 612 -25.15 -7.90 -2.47
N GLU A 613 -25.62 -6.66 -2.38
CA GLU A 613 -25.86 -5.98 -1.11
C GLU A 613 -26.88 -6.76 -0.27
N ILE A 614 -26.54 -6.94 1.00
CA ILE A 614 -27.45 -7.49 2.01
C ILE A 614 -28.02 -6.31 2.79
N LYS A 615 -29.32 -6.10 2.67
CA LYS A 615 -30.01 -5.13 3.51
C LYS A 615 -30.05 -5.65 4.95
N LYS A 616 -29.53 -4.82 5.87
CA LYS A 616 -29.61 -5.06 7.32
C LYS A 616 -31.05 -5.03 7.82
#